data_dd5b2ab84100784536f24263a5caa20e
#
_entry.id   dd5b2ab84100784536f24263a5caa20e
#
_cell.length_a   1.000
_cell.length_b   1.000
_cell.length_c   1.000
_cell.angle_alpha   90.00
_cell.angle_beta   90.00
_cell.angle_gamma   90.00
#
_symmetry.space_group_name_H-M   'P 1'
#
loop_
_entity.id
_entity.type
_entity.pdbx_description
1 polymer ?
#
loop_
_entity_poly.entity_id
_entity_poly.type
_entity_poly.pdbx_seq_one_letter_code
_entity_poly.pdbx_strand_id
1 'polypeptide(L)'
;VDSAIAQVKEELQDPMWLSNLIQTHLLDNPHRVQMTLVPDATKSAKEQEAEKARLAAIGEKLTEEDKAEIIAKTKALQERQDTPDNLELLPKVGLEDVPADLHIVQGQLREIICNRMDTPLNLYHAGTNGIYYQQVLIQIPDDVVKSPYFNLLSILMGEVGAGEYDYLELQNLQTAVSGGLGMGASLRSKVDDKDKISAWLTLTTKSLTQKFDAIHLLKLAFEQLRFDEKERIIELLQQRKTRWQSRLSGSGHSYAMQIASRNMSALAQRDYQNTGLGALNWLGELVTKITQDDAAYDALIAELKHIHTKLLQAPKQFLLVCEEHQSERLVEEIQNVWDKLNVDTAATELTQVEQENDNEHEAWLIQTNVQFCASAYQAVEVSHPDAAPLMVLAAYLRNGFLHSAIREKGGAYGGGARYDGKACSFRFFSYRDPRLAETFKDFEASVQWLLNTEQQPHQLEEAILGLVASMDKPGSPAGEAITACYALLHARTPTFRRTLRERLLHVTLEDLQRVARQYLIEQTPVKAVVAPFAKRDELQQLGFTIK
;
A
#
# COMPACT_ATOMS: atom_id res chain seq x y z
N VAL A 1 -31.75 4.96 9.51
CA VAL A 1 -31.36 5.10 8.09
C VAL A 1 -32.61 4.99 7.21
N ASP A 2 -33.39 3.90 7.32
CA ASP A 2 -34.53 3.64 6.43
C ASP A 2 -35.62 4.72 6.47
N SER A 3 -35.92 5.25 7.66
CA SER A 3 -36.84 6.38 7.81
C SER A 3 -36.38 7.66 7.12
N ALA A 4 -35.08 7.96 7.19
CA ALA A 4 -34.50 9.12 6.51
C ALA A 4 -34.53 8.94 4.97
N ILE A 5 -34.25 7.72 4.47
CA ILE A 5 -34.36 7.42 3.04
C ILE A 5 -35.81 7.53 2.55
N ALA A 6 -36.78 7.04 3.34
CA ALA A 6 -38.21 7.16 3.01
C ALA A 6 -38.63 8.62 2.93
N GLN A 7 -38.22 9.44 3.91
CA GLN A 7 -38.50 10.89 3.92
C GLN A 7 -37.89 11.57 2.69
N VAL A 8 -36.61 11.33 2.36
CA VAL A 8 -35.98 11.92 1.17
C VAL A 8 -36.71 11.51 -0.12
N LYS A 9 -37.18 10.27 -0.21
CA LYS A 9 -37.96 9.80 -1.38
C LYS A 9 -39.31 10.52 -1.49
N GLU A 10 -39.95 10.82 -0.37
CA GLU A 10 -41.21 11.60 -0.33
C GLU A 10 -40.96 13.06 -0.74
N GLU A 11 -39.97 13.70 -0.18
CA GLU A 11 -39.59 15.10 -0.51
C GLU A 11 -39.16 15.26 -1.98
N LEU A 12 -38.49 14.27 -2.58
CA LEU A 12 -38.11 14.27 -4.00
C LEU A 12 -39.31 14.16 -4.98
N GLN A 13 -40.54 13.95 -4.50
CA GLN A 13 -41.74 14.05 -5.34
C GLN A 13 -42.01 15.49 -5.78
N ASP A 14 -41.53 16.48 -5.00
CA ASP A 14 -41.51 17.88 -5.45
C ASP A 14 -40.26 18.11 -6.36
N PRO A 15 -40.43 18.39 -7.65
CA PRO A 15 -39.31 18.64 -8.57
C PRO A 15 -38.41 19.81 -8.15
N MET A 16 -38.91 20.74 -7.36
CA MET A 16 -38.19 21.92 -6.90
C MET A 16 -37.52 21.74 -5.54
N TRP A 17 -37.79 20.66 -4.82
CA TRP A 17 -37.29 20.45 -3.46
C TRP A 17 -35.77 20.56 -3.35
N LEU A 18 -35.03 19.82 -4.22
CA LEU A 18 -33.58 19.86 -4.20
C LEU A 18 -33.02 21.24 -4.60
N SER A 19 -33.63 21.88 -5.61
CA SER A 19 -33.23 23.22 -6.02
C SER A 19 -33.47 24.25 -4.90
N ASN A 20 -34.57 24.15 -4.17
CA ASN A 20 -34.88 25.01 -3.03
C ASN A 20 -33.90 24.78 -1.86
N LEU A 21 -33.50 23.53 -1.60
CA LEU A 21 -32.45 23.23 -0.62
C LEU A 21 -31.13 23.89 -0.98
N ILE A 22 -30.70 23.77 -2.25
CA ILE A 22 -29.47 24.39 -2.76
C ILE A 22 -29.56 25.91 -2.62
N GLN A 23 -30.70 26.50 -3.03
CA GLN A 23 -30.93 27.94 -2.93
C GLN A 23 -30.79 28.41 -1.47
N THR A 24 -31.53 27.77 -0.56
CA THR A 24 -31.64 28.21 0.85
C THR A 24 -30.31 27.97 1.61
N HIS A 25 -29.72 26.79 1.48
CA HIS A 25 -28.61 26.39 2.33
C HIS A 25 -27.22 26.66 1.74
N LEU A 26 -27.10 26.84 0.40
CA LEU A 26 -25.82 27.10 -0.25
C LEU A 26 -25.76 28.51 -0.85
N LEU A 27 -26.76 28.93 -1.65
CA LEU A 27 -26.67 30.17 -2.41
C LEU A 27 -27.04 31.40 -1.55
N ASP A 28 -28.14 31.33 -0.78
CA ASP A 28 -28.63 32.42 0.06
C ASP A 28 -28.07 32.38 1.49
N ASN A 29 -27.18 31.39 1.79
CA ASN A 29 -26.61 31.25 3.12
C ASN A 29 -25.59 32.38 3.39
N PRO A 30 -25.82 33.26 4.39
CA PRO A 30 -24.89 34.34 4.73
C PRO A 30 -23.59 33.83 5.39
N HIS A 31 -23.59 32.63 5.97
CA HIS A 31 -22.39 31.98 6.53
C HIS A 31 -21.54 31.33 5.45
N ARG A 32 -21.12 32.09 4.47
CA ARG A 32 -20.28 31.65 3.38
C ARG A 32 -18.93 32.37 3.43
N VAL A 33 -17.83 31.60 3.51
CA VAL A 33 -16.48 32.11 3.46
C VAL A 33 -15.79 31.60 2.20
N GLN A 34 -15.21 32.51 1.46
CA GLN A 34 -14.31 32.15 0.35
C GLN A 34 -12.88 32.41 0.82
N MET A 35 -12.04 31.37 0.73
CA MET A 35 -10.64 31.44 1.10
C MET A 35 -9.77 31.06 -0.09
N THR A 36 -8.77 31.87 -0.37
CA THR A 36 -7.76 31.59 -1.41
C THR A 36 -6.41 31.33 -0.71
N LEU A 37 -5.86 30.15 -0.90
CA LEU A 37 -4.51 29.80 -0.47
C LEU A 37 -3.54 30.12 -1.60
N VAL A 38 -2.60 31.03 -1.32
CA VAL A 38 -1.57 31.45 -2.28
C VAL A 38 -0.23 30.90 -1.83
N PRO A 39 0.59 30.27 -2.70
CA PRO A 39 1.95 29.88 -2.36
C PRO A 39 2.80 31.07 -1.95
N ASP A 40 3.49 31.00 -0.81
CA ASP A 40 4.48 31.99 -0.37
C ASP A 40 5.80 31.30 -0.03
N ALA A 41 6.79 31.42 -0.90
CA ALA A 41 8.12 30.84 -0.72
C ALA A 41 8.88 31.41 0.51
N THR A 42 8.46 32.57 1.02
CA THR A 42 9.11 33.25 2.15
C THR A 42 8.41 33.00 3.48
N LYS A 43 7.26 32.33 3.49
CA LYS A 43 6.43 32.14 4.69
C LYS A 43 7.21 31.49 5.83
N SER A 44 7.90 30.39 5.56
CA SER A 44 8.68 29.65 6.56
C SER A 44 9.77 30.53 7.21
N ALA A 45 10.49 31.33 6.41
CA ALA A 45 11.51 32.25 6.91
C ALA A 45 10.88 33.35 7.78
N LYS A 46 9.76 33.92 7.35
CA LYS A 46 9.02 34.94 8.13
C LYS A 46 8.50 34.39 9.46
N GLU A 47 7.98 33.17 9.46
CA GLU A 47 7.49 32.50 10.68
C GLU A 47 8.64 32.22 11.66
N GLN A 48 9.80 31.76 11.16
CA GLN A 48 11.00 31.56 12.01
C GLN A 48 11.52 32.89 12.61
N GLU A 49 11.55 33.94 11.82
CA GLU A 49 11.97 35.26 12.29
C GLU A 49 11.00 35.82 13.33
N ALA A 50 9.70 35.72 13.06
CA ALA A 50 8.64 36.13 14.00
C ALA A 50 8.73 35.32 15.31
N GLU A 51 8.98 34.02 15.25
CA GLU A 51 9.13 33.18 16.45
C GLU A 51 10.39 33.54 17.23
N LYS A 52 11.53 33.78 16.57
CA LYS A 52 12.76 34.26 17.24
C LYS A 52 12.54 35.60 17.94
N ALA A 53 11.88 36.55 17.28
CA ALA A 53 11.56 37.84 17.84
C ALA A 53 10.61 37.71 19.04
N ARG A 54 9.59 36.85 18.95
CA ARG A 54 8.68 36.56 20.05
C ARG A 54 9.40 35.98 21.27
N LEU A 55 10.26 34.97 21.05
CA LEU A 55 11.02 34.33 22.12
C LEU A 55 12.03 35.29 22.75
N ALA A 56 12.70 36.14 21.97
CA ALA A 56 13.61 37.17 22.46
C ALA A 56 12.87 38.17 23.38
N ALA A 57 11.72 38.67 22.93
CA ALA A 57 10.87 39.58 23.71
C ALA A 57 10.32 38.96 25.01
N ILE A 58 10.08 37.64 25.03
CA ILE A 58 9.75 36.92 26.26
C ILE A 58 10.99 36.82 27.15
N GLY A 59 12.15 36.44 26.56
CA GLY A 59 13.41 36.28 27.30
C GLY A 59 13.86 37.54 28.03
N GLU A 60 13.67 38.73 27.41
CA GLU A 60 13.97 40.02 28.02
C GLU A 60 13.12 40.34 29.27
N LYS A 61 11.94 39.74 29.39
CA LYS A 61 10.99 39.96 30.51
C LYS A 61 11.17 38.95 31.64
N LEU A 62 11.90 37.85 31.40
CA LEU A 62 12.10 36.81 32.40
C LEU A 62 13.09 37.27 33.48
N THR A 63 12.66 37.16 34.73
CA THR A 63 13.53 37.29 35.88
C THR A 63 14.45 36.06 36.03
N GLU A 64 15.48 36.13 36.85
CA GLU A 64 16.32 34.96 37.15
C GLU A 64 15.53 33.87 37.89
N GLU A 65 14.50 34.25 38.64
CA GLU A 65 13.58 33.32 39.29
C GLU A 65 12.72 32.56 38.26
N ASP A 66 12.15 33.26 37.27
CA ASP A 66 11.39 32.65 36.16
C ASP A 66 12.26 31.67 35.37
N LYS A 67 13.50 32.04 35.07
CA LYS A 67 14.46 31.16 34.36
C LYS A 67 14.78 29.90 35.17
N ALA A 68 15.01 30.06 36.47
CA ALA A 68 15.24 28.91 37.37
C ALA A 68 14.02 27.99 37.44
N GLU A 69 12.81 28.55 37.49
CA GLU A 69 11.57 27.77 37.46
C GLU A 69 11.40 27.01 36.15
N ILE A 70 11.67 27.65 34.99
CA ILE A 70 11.62 26.98 33.68
C ILE A 70 12.59 25.81 33.62
N ILE A 71 13.84 26.01 34.08
CA ILE A 71 14.86 24.96 34.12
C ILE A 71 14.41 23.80 35.02
N ALA A 72 13.87 24.10 36.20
CA ALA A 72 13.39 23.10 37.14
C ALA A 72 12.22 22.30 36.56
N LYS A 73 11.25 22.96 35.91
CA LYS A 73 10.14 22.32 35.24
C LYS A 73 10.60 21.43 34.06
N THR A 74 11.56 21.90 33.27
CA THR A 74 12.13 21.12 32.16
C THR A 74 12.83 19.88 32.69
N LYS A 75 13.61 19.99 33.77
CA LYS A 75 14.28 18.85 34.42
C LYS A 75 13.26 17.85 34.98
N ALA A 76 12.24 18.34 35.69
CA ALA A 76 11.17 17.49 36.21
C ALA A 76 10.39 16.75 35.08
N LEU A 77 10.17 17.41 33.95
CA LEU A 77 9.57 16.79 32.77
C LEU A 77 10.45 15.68 32.20
N GLN A 78 11.76 15.92 32.08
CA GLN A 78 12.73 14.92 31.64
C GLN A 78 12.74 13.71 32.60
N GLU A 79 12.83 13.95 33.90
CA GLU A 79 12.79 12.90 34.90
C GLU A 79 11.47 12.08 34.81
N ARG A 80 10.34 12.75 34.57
CA ARG A 80 9.03 12.08 34.35
C ARG A 80 9.02 11.24 33.07
N GLN A 81 9.60 11.73 31.97
CA GLN A 81 9.71 11.01 30.70
C GLN A 81 10.63 9.78 30.78
N ASP A 82 11.71 9.89 31.56
CA ASP A 82 12.66 8.79 31.77
C ASP A 82 12.18 7.77 32.82
N THR A 83 11.12 8.09 33.60
CA THR A 83 10.55 7.20 34.61
C THR A 83 9.64 6.17 33.93
N PRO A 84 9.92 4.87 34.04
CA PRO A 84 9.06 3.83 33.46
C PRO A 84 7.64 3.90 34.06
N ASP A 85 6.63 3.73 33.22
CA ASP A 85 5.26 3.64 33.68
C ASP A 85 5.03 2.33 34.46
N ASN A 86 4.11 2.35 35.43
CA ASN A 86 3.74 1.16 36.17
C ASN A 86 2.84 0.26 35.30
N LEU A 87 3.43 -0.76 34.67
CA LEU A 87 2.76 -1.69 33.78
C LEU A 87 1.69 -2.56 34.49
N GLU A 88 1.74 -2.67 35.82
CA GLU A 88 0.76 -3.43 36.61
C GLU A 88 -0.63 -2.78 36.65
N LEU A 89 -0.75 -1.52 36.22
CA LEU A 89 -2.03 -0.80 36.18
C LEU A 89 -2.89 -1.17 34.97
N LEU A 90 -2.31 -1.80 33.95
CA LEU A 90 -3.01 -2.18 32.71
C LEU A 90 -3.41 -3.65 32.74
N PRO A 91 -4.57 -4.02 32.14
CA PRO A 91 -4.88 -5.42 31.87
C PRO A 91 -3.75 -6.06 31.07
N LYS A 92 -3.30 -7.24 31.49
CA LYS A 92 -2.28 -8.00 30.77
C LYS A 92 -2.94 -8.99 29.84
N VAL A 93 -2.41 -9.09 28.64
CA VAL A 93 -2.70 -10.14 27.66
C VAL A 93 -1.39 -10.85 27.38
N GLY A 94 -1.37 -12.16 27.57
CA GLY A 94 -0.20 -13.00 27.36
C GLY A 94 -0.34 -13.90 26.13
N LEU A 95 0.72 -14.66 25.85
CA LEU A 95 0.69 -15.65 24.75
C LEU A 95 -0.32 -16.77 25.01
N GLU A 96 -0.66 -17.04 26.27
CA GLU A 96 -1.68 -18.01 26.70
C GLU A 96 -3.10 -17.60 26.30
N ASP A 97 -3.36 -16.31 26.09
CA ASP A 97 -4.66 -15.79 25.64
C ASP A 97 -4.85 -15.89 24.13
N VAL A 98 -3.78 -16.22 23.39
CA VAL A 98 -3.82 -16.31 21.93
C VAL A 98 -4.59 -17.57 21.50
N PRO A 99 -5.61 -17.47 20.61
CA PRO A 99 -6.32 -18.63 20.10
C PRO A 99 -5.38 -19.70 19.54
N ALA A 100 -5.66 -20.98 19.85
CA ALA A 100 -4.79 -22.09 19.46
C ALA A 100 -4.64 -22.23 17.94
N ASP A 101 -5.70 -21.95 17.16
CA ASP A 101 -5.66 -22.03 15.69
C ASP A 101 -6.04 -20.69 15.02
N LEU A 102 -5.50 -20.50 13.83
CA LEU A 102 -5.83 -19.38 12.96
C LEU A 102 -7.16 -19.63 12.24
N HIS A 103 -8.13 -18.73 12.42
CA HIS A 103 -9.37 -18.79 11.65
C HIS A 103 -9.08 -18.50 10.18
N ILE A 104 -9.41 -19.45 9.30
CA ILE A 104 -9.28 -19.30 7.84
C ILE A 104 -10.59 -19.73 7.20
N VAL A 105 -11.24 -18.79 6.52
CA VAL A 105 -12.47 -19.06 5.77
C VAL A 105 -12.18 -20.07 4.65
N GLN A 106 -13.04 -21.09 4.56
CA GLN A 106 -12.94 -22.14 3.55
C GLN A 106 -13.83 -21.81 2.35
N GLY A 107 -13.24 -21.86 1.17
CA GLY A 107 -13.98 -21.76 -0.10
C GLY A 107 -14.20 -23.14 -0.74
N GLN A 108 -15.10 -23.19 -1.68
CA GLN A 108 -15.33 -24.34 -2.54
C GLN A 108 -14.76 -24.04 -3.93
N LEU A 109 -13.89 -24.91 -4.43
CA LEU A 109 -13.48 -24.85 -5.83
C LEU A 109 -14.55 -25.56 -6.67
N ARG A 110 -15.16 -24.82 -7.58
CA ARG A 110 -16.09 -25.35 -8.58
C ARG A 110 -15.48 -25.15 -9.96
N GLU A 111 -16.00 -25.88 -10.93
CA GLU A 111 -15.72 -25.69 -12.34
C GLU A 111 -16.98 -25.20 -13.04
N ILE A 112 -16.86 -24.15 -13.83
CA ILE A 112 -17.89 -23.64 -14.72
C ILE A 112 -17.42 -23.79 -16.16
N ILE A 113 -18.33 -24.00 -17.07
CA ILE A 113 -17.99 -24.20 -18.48
C ILE A 113 -18.02 -22.85 -19.19
N CYS A 114 -16.85 -22.37 -19.61
CA CYS A 114 -16.69 -21.18 -20.42
C CYS A 114 -16.02 -21.58 -21.74
N ASN A 115 -16.65 -21.31 -22.87
CA ASN A 115 -16.17 -21.69 -24.21
C ASN A 115 -15.75 -23.16 -24.33
N ARG A 116 -16.58 -24.08 -23.78
CA ARG A 116 -16.33 -25.55 -23.74
C ARG A 116 -15.08 -25.96 -22.93
N MET A 117 -14.57 -25.10 -22.09
CA MET A 117 -13.45 -25.38 -21.20
C MET A 117 -13.87 -25.25 -19.74
N ASP A 118 -13.39 -26.17 -18.92
CA ASP A 118 -13.54 -26.10 -17.48
C ASP A 118 -12.74 -24.92 -16.94
N THR A 119 -13.44 -23.98 -16.33
CA THR A 119 -12.86 -22.75 -15.79
C THR A 119 -13.07 -22.72 -14.29
N PRO A 120 -11.99 -22.55 -13.47
CA PRO A 120 -12.11 -22.56 -12.02
C PRO A 120 -12.95 -21.39 -11.50
N LEU A 121 -13.86 -21.68 -10.56
CA LEU A 121 -14.61 -20.70 -9.79
C LEU A 121 -14.41 -20.98 -8.30
N ASN A 122 -13.82 -20.03 -7.62
CA ASN A 122 -13.64 -20.04 -6.16
C ASN A 122 -14.90 -19.46 -5.51
N LEU A 123 -15.72 -20.30 -4.90
CA LEU A 123 -16.99 -19.92 -4.27
C LEU A 123 -16.81 -19.86 -2.76
N TYR A 124 -17.19 -18.72 -2.17
CA TYR A 124 -17.21 -18.52 -0.72
C TYR A 124 -18.60 -18.10 -0.26
N HIS A 125 -19.16 -18.86 0.68
CA HIS A 125 -20.41 -18.48 1.34
C HIS A 125 -20.10 -17.61 2.55
N ALA A 126 -20.68 -16.41 2.59
CA ALA A 126 -20.47 -15.45 3.66
C ALA A 126 -21.70 -14.58 3.89
N GLY A 127 -21.89 -14.10 5.10
CA GLY A 127 -22.97 -13.18 5.44
C GLY A 127 -22.72 -11.78 4.84
N THR A 128 -23.14 -11.59 3.60
CA THR A 128 -22.88 -10.38 2.82
C THR A 128 -24.05 -9.39 2.79
N ASN A 129 -25.12 -9.70 3.51
CA ASN A 129 -26.31 -8.86 3.63
C ASN A 129 -26.92 -8.48 2.27
N GLY A 130 -27.11 -9.48 1.41
CA GLY A 130 -27.72 -9.32 0.10
C GLY A 130 -26.82 -8.68 -0.96
N ILE A 131 -25.52 -8.63 -0.73
CA ILE A 131 -24.52 -8.16 -1.71
C ILE A 131 -23.71 -9.36 -2.19
N TYR A 132 -23.44 -9.44 -3.49
CA TYR A 132 -22.41 -10.34 -4.00
C TYR A 132 -21.16 -9.56 -4.41
N TYR A 133 -20.03 -10.23 -4.31
CA TYR A 133 -18.72 -9.73 -4.75
C TYR A 133 -18.20 -10.70 -5.80
N GLN A 134 -18.01 -10.21 -7.01
CA GLN A 134 -17.45 -10.98 -8.10
C GLN A 134 -16.09 -10.44 -8.50
N GLN A 135 -15.15 -11.35 -8.73
CA GLN A 135 -13.86 -11.00 -9.33
C GLN A 135 -13.53 -11.95 -10.47
N VAL A 136 -12.89 -11.43 -11.49
CA VAL A 136 -12.22 -12.21 -12.53
C VAL A 136 -10.73 -12.09 -12.29
N LEU A 137 -10.08 -13.21 -12.10
CA LEU A 137 -8.68 -13.35 -11.75
C LEU A 137 -7.94 -13.82 -13.01
N ILE A 138 -7.08 -12.98 -13.56
CA ILE A 138 -6.39 -13.22 -14.84
C ILE A 138 -4.90 -13.38 -14.55
N GLN A 139 -4.31 -14.48 -14.98
CA GLN A 139 -2.87 -14.66 -14.87
C GLN A 139 -2.16 -13.72 -15.85
N ILE A 140 -1.31 -12.84 -15.34
CA ILE A 140 -0.65 -11.84 -16.18
C ILE A 140 0.51 -12.52 -16.94
N PRO A 141 0.55 -12.41 -18.29
CA PRO A 141 1.68 -12.89 -19.08
C PRO A 141 3.01 -12.21 -18.70
N ASP A 142 4.12 -12.92 -18.81
CA ASP A 142 5.44 -12.48 -18.39
C ASP A 142 5.86 -11.14 -19.02
N ASP A 143 5.72 -11.01 -20.32
CA ASP A 143 6.06 -9.80 -21.06
C ASP A 143 5.15 -8.61 -20.70
N VAL A 144 3.90 -8.87 -20.31
CA VAL A 144 2.98 -7.84 -19.79
C VAL A 144 3.44 -7.36 -18.41
N VAL A 145 3.87 -8.27 -17.51
CA VAL A 145 4.42 -7.88 -16.20
C VAL A 145 5.64 -6.97 -16.38
N LYS A 146 6.45 -7.21 -17.41
CA LYS A 146 7.67 -6.43 -17.71
C LYS A 146 7.39 -5.06 -18.34
N SER A 147 6.21 -4.85 -18.91
CA SER A 147 5.86 -3.60 -19.59
C SER A 147 5.62 -2.46 -18.61
N PRO A 148 6.24 -1.27 -18.81
CA PRO A 148 5.94 -0.08 -18.00
C PRO A 148 4.52 0.45 -18.23
N TYR A 149 3.89 0.10 -19.35
CA TYR A 149 2.54 0.53 -19.72
C TYR A 149 1.43 -0.27 -19.05
N PHE A 150 1.75 -1.45 -18.46
CA PHE A 150 0.74 -2.31 -17.82
C PHE A 150 -0.03 -1.56 -16.71
N ASN A 151 0.67 -0.82 -15.87
CA ASN A 151 0.03 -0.06 -14.79
C ASN A 151 -0.86 1.09 -15.31
N LEU A 152 -0.64 1.59 -16.53
CA LEU A 152 -1.47 2.63 -17.10
C LEU A 152 -2.83 2.06 -17.53
N LEU A 153 -2.87 0.84 -18.04
CA LEU A 153 -4.12 0.19 -18.43
C LEU A 153 -5.10 0.07 -17.24
N SER A 154 -4.58 -0.20 -16.03
CA SER A 154 -5.39 -0.29 -14.82
C SER A 154 -6.08 1.03 -14.43
N ILE A 155 -5.57 2.17 -14.90
CA ILE A 155 -6.16 3.50 -14.65
C ILE A 155 -7.37 3.74 -15.57
N LEU A 156 -7.35 3.14 -16.76
CA LEU A 156 -8.33 3.43 -17.80
C LEU A 156 -9.64 2.65 -17.59
N MET A 157 -9.55 1.41 -17.11
CA MET A 157 -10.75 0.58 -16.95
C MET A 157 -11.74 1.21 -15.96
N GLY A 158 -12.97 1.39 -16.39
CA GLY A 158 -14.04 2.03 -15.62
C GLY A 158 -14.00 3.56 -15.58
N GLU A 159 -12.97 4.18 -16.19
CA GLU A 159 -12.79 5.62 -16.28
C GLU A 159 -12.88 6.16 -17.70
N VAL A 160 -12.70 5.32 -18.71
CA VAL A 160 -12.98 5.58 -20.12
C VAL A 160 -14.23 4.80 -20.56
N GLY A 161 -14.75 5.06 -21.74
CA GLY A 161 -15.91 4.37 -22.29
C GLY A 161 -15.65 2.89 -22.59
N ALA A 162 -16.73 2.15 -22.83
CA ALA A 162 -16.70 0.75 -23.24
C ALA A 162 -17.85 0.42 -24.22
N GLY A 163 -17.53 -0.30 -25.30
CA GLY A 163 -18.49 -0.63 -26.34
C GLY A 163 -19.06 0.64 -26.99
N GLU A 164 -20.38 0.79 -26.96
CA GLU A 164 -21.07 1.97 -27.50
C GLU A 164 -21.16 3.14 -26.52
N TYR A 165 -20.88 2.93 -25.24
CA TYR A 165 -20.97 3.95 -24.20
C TYR A 165 -19.71 4.80 -24.11
N ASP A 166 -19.85 6.11 -24.08
CA ASP A 166 -18.77 7.00 -23.69
C ASP A 166 -18.49 6.92 -22.16
N TYR A 167 -17.44 7.60 -21.69
CA TYR A 167 -17.05 7.50 -20.28
C TYR A 167 -18.12 8.05 -19.31
N LEU A 168 -18.92 9.05 -19.69
CA LEU A 168 -20.00 9.59 -18.85
C LEU A 168 -21.18 8.62 -18.78
N GLU A 169 -21.58 8.08 -19.93
CA GLU A 169 -22.65 7.09 -20.01
C GLU A 169 -22.29 5.83 -19.22
N LEU A 170 -21.03 5.35 -19.37
CA LEU A 170 -20.53 4.19 -18.61
C LEU A 170 -20.53 4.44 -17.11
N GLN A 171 -20.10 5.62 -16.65
CA GLN A 171 -20.12 5.98 -15.22
C GLN A 171 -21.56 6.05 -14.66
N ASN A 172 -22.50 6.61 -15.42
CA ASN A 172 -23.90 6.61 -15.05
C ASN A 172 -24.46 5.19 -14.92
N LEU A 173 -24.13 4.32 -15.89
CA LEU A 173 -24.53 2.93 -15.85
C LEU A 173 -23.89 2.18 -14.66
N GLN A 174 -22.60 2.39 -14.39
CA GLN A 174 -21.94 1.84 -13.20
C GLN A 174 -22.68 2.21 -11.91
N THR A 175 -23.02 3.48 -11.75
CA THR A 175 -23.72 3.97 -10.56
C THR A 175 -25.11 3.34 -10.41
N ALA A 176 -25.80 3.07 -11.53
CA ALA A 176 -27.15 2.51 -11.52
C ALA A 176 -27.18 1.02 -11.15
N VAL A 177 -26.16 0.23 -11.56
CA VAL A 177 -26.22 -1.23 -11.49
C VAL A 177 -25.20 -1.86 -10.57
N SER A 178 -24.13 -1.14 -10.18
CA SER A 178 -23.03 -1.70 -9.39
C SER A 178 -22.60 -0.81 -8.25
N GLY A 179 -21.89 -1.38 -7.29
CA GLY A 179 -21.12 -0.65 -6.27
C GLY A 179 -19.72 -0.26 -6.75
N GLY A 180 -19.52 -0.20 -8.07
CA GLY A 180 -18.29 0.17 -8.76
C GLY A 180 -17.63 -0.99 -9.52
N LEU A 181 -16.85 -0.62 -10.52
CA LEU A 181 -15.95 -1.51 -11.23
C LEU A 181 -14.51 -1.17 -10.83
N GLY A 182 -13.65 -2.16 -10.75
CA GLY A 182 -12.25 -1.97 -10.45
C GLY A 182 -11.34 -2.92 -11.19
N MET A 183 -10.13 -2.44 -11.46
CA MET A 183 -9.04 -3.24 -11.99
C MET A 183 -7.81 -3.05 -11.09
N GLY A 184 -7.16 -4.14 -10.71
CA GLY A 184 -5.98 -4.11 -9.88
C GLY A 184 -5.04 -5.26 -10.19
N ALA A 185 -3.78 -5.12 -9.81
CA ALA A 185 -2.80 -6.18 -9.93
C ALA A 185 -2.34 -6.67 -8.55
N SER A 186 -2.19 -7.98 -8.41
CA SER A 186 -1.61 -8.62 -7.23
C SER A 186 -0.35 -9.36 -7.63
N LEU A 187 0.80 -8.79 -7.28
CA LEU A 187 2.12 -9.37 -7.51
C LEU A 187 2.72 -9.81 -6.18
N ARG A 188 3.28 -11.02 -6.15
CA ARG A 188 3.97 -11.58 -4.97
C ARG A 188 5.20 -12.36 -5.42
N SER A 189 6.28 -12.32 -4.66
CA SER A 189 7.31 -13.34 -4.80
C SER A 189 6.73 -14.71 -4.45
N LYS A 190 7.19 -15.75 -5.10
CA LYS A 190 6.89 -17.12 -4.68
C LYS A 190 7.29 -17.29 -3.21
N VAL A 191 6.59 -18.16 -2.53
CA VAL A 191 6.84 -18.38 -1.08
C VAL A 191 8.24 -18.95 -0.81
N ASP A 192 8.81 -19.64 -1.77
CA ASP A 192 10.07 -20.42 -1.71
C ASP A 192 11.12 -19.98 -2.75
N ASP A 193 10.86 -18.93 -3.54
CA ASP A 193 11.75 -18.45 -4.59
C ASP A 193 11.61 -16.94 -4.78
N LYS A 194 12.61 -16.19 -4.32
CA LYS A 194 12.62 -14.72 -4.39
C LYS A 194 12.77 -14.16 -5.81
N ASP A 195 13.24 -14.99 -6.74
CA ASP A 195 13.52 -14.59 -8.12
C ASP A 195 12.35 -14.89 -9.06
N LYS A 196 11.24 -15.45 -8.52
CA LYS A 196 10.00 -15.71 -9.26
C LYS A 196 8.83 -14.90 -8.73
N ILE A 197 8.02 -14.39 -9.66
CA ILE A 197 6.84 -13.57 -9.36
C ILE A 197 5.57 -14.32 -9.75
N SER A 198 4.62 -14.41 -8.84
CA SER A 198 3.24 -14.77 -9.11
C SER A 198 2.44 -13.49 -9.37
N ALA A 199 1.90 -13.33 -10.57
CA ALA A 199 1.26 -12.10 -11.03
C ALA A 199 -0.18 -12.36 -11.49
N TRP A 200 -1.14 -11.65 -10.86
CA TRP A 200 -2.56 -11.74 -11.15
C TRP A 200 -3.16 -10.37 -11.35
N LEU A 201 -3.92 -10.20 -12.43
CA LEU A 201 -4.82 -9.08 -12.63
C LEU A 201 -6.18 -9.45 -12.06
N THR A 202 -6.82 -8.51 -11.36
CA THR A 202 -8.14 -8.70 -10.77
C THR A 202 -9.10 -7.66 -11.33
N LEU A 203 -10.19 -8.12 -11.92
CA LEU A 203 -11.32 -7.29 -12.27
C LEU A 203 -12.38 -7.49 -11.19
N THR A 204 -12.92 -6.43 -10.65
CA THR A 204 -13.79 -6.52 -9.48
C THR A 204 -15.09 -5.77 -9.68
N THR A 205 -16.19 -6.36 -9.22
CA THR A 205 -17.46 -5.67 -9.04
C THR A 205 -18.19 -6.20 -7.81
N LYS A 206 -19.15 -5.43 -7.33
CA LYS A 206 -20.11 -5.82 -6.31
C LYS A 206 -21.47 -5.22 -6.63
N SER A 207 -22.53 -5.94 -6.32
CA SER A 207 -23.88 -5.43 -6.46
C SER A 207 -24.85 -6.18 -5.56
N LEU A 208 -26.11 -5.73 -5.54
CA LEU A 208 -27.20 -6.46 -4.88
C LEU A 208 -27.46 -7.78 -5.61
N THR A 209 -27.73 -8.85 -4.87
CA THR A 209 -27.97 -10.21 -5.42
C THR A 209 -29.15 -10.31 -6.38
N GLN A 210 -29.96 -9.28 -6.46
CA GLN A 210 -31.09 -9.17 -7.40
C GLN A 210 -30.71 -8.48 -8.72
N LYS A 211 -29.50 -7.89 -8.83
CA LYS A 211 -29.04 -7.14 -10.00
C LYS A 211 -27.83 -7.83 -10.63
N PHE A 212 -28.02 -8.46 -11.77
CA PHE A 212 -26.95 -9.14 -12.51
C PHE A 212 -26.24 -8.25 -13.53
N ASP A 213 -26.83 -7.08 -13.83
CA ASP A 213 -26.27 -6.15 -14.82
C ASP A 213 -24.80 -5.77 -14.51
N ALA A 214 -24.39 -5.80 -13.23
CA ALA A 214 -23.02 -5.53 -12.86
C ALA A 214 -22.03 -6.60 -13.38
N ILE A 215 -22.47 -7.86 -13.55
CA ILE A 215 -21.65 -8.94 -14.13
C ILE A 215 -21.42 -8.67 -15.62
N HIS A 216 -22.49 -8.29 -16.33
CA HIS A 216 -22.44 -7.90 -17.74
C HIS A 216 -21.57 -6.67 -17.95
N LEU A 217 -21.74 -5.67 -17.10
CA LEU A 217 -20.99 -4.41 -17.17
C LEU A 217 -19.49 -4.62 -16.93
N LEU A 218 -19.12 -5.51 -15.98
CA LEU A 218 -17.71 -5.86 -15.73
C LEU A 218 -17.07 -6.46 -16.98
N LYS A 219 -17.77 -7.37 -17.65
CA LYS A 219 -17.31 -7.99 -18.91
C LYS A 219 -17.18 -6.94 -20.01
N LEU A 220 -18.21 -6.13 -20.22
CA LEU A 220 -18.22 -5.07 -21.23
C LEU A 220 -17.06 -4.11 -21.04
N ALA A 221 -16.87 -3.60 -19.83
CA ALA A 221 -15.82 -2.65 -19.50
C ALA A 221 -14.40 -3.24 -19.69
N PHE A 222 -14.24 -4.54 -19.53
CA PHE A 222 -12.96 -5.20 -19.76
C PHE A 222 -12.75 -5.57 -21.24
N GLU A 223 -13.74 -6.22 -21.88
CA GLU A 223 -13.54 -6.73 -23.25
C GLU A 223 -13.58 -5.65 -24.32
N GLN A 224 -14.36 -4.60 -24.11
CA GLN A 224 -14.63 -3.57 -25.10
C GLN A 224 -14.16 -2.19 -24.66
N LEU A 225 -13.02 -2.14 -23.93
CA LEU A 225 -12.40 -0.90 -23.47
C LEU A 225 -12.11 0.04 -24.64
N ARG A 226 -12.55 1.29 -24.55
CA ARG A 226 -12.35 2.30 -25.58
C ARG A 226 -11.01 2.99 -25.44
N PHE A 227 -10.29 3.13 -26.55
CA PHE A 227 -8.99 3.79 -26.65
C PHE A 227 -9.04 5.03 -27.57
N ASP A 228 -10.23 5.42 -28.01
CA ASP A 228 -10.47 6.56 -28.90
C ASP A 228 -10.80 7.86 -28.16
N GLU A 229 -10.97 7.84 -26.85
CA GLU A 229 -11.25 9.01 -26.01
C GLU A 229 -9.95 9.72 -25.58
N LYS A 230 -9.25 10.32 -26.56
CA LYS A 230 -7.90 10.89 -26.39
C LYS A 230 -7.79 11.89 -25.25
N GLU A 231 -8.67 12.88 -25.21
CA GLU A 231 -8.68 13.94 -24.20
C GLU A 231 -8.87 13.35 -22.80
N ARG A 232 -9.77 12.38 -22.66
CA ARG A 232 -10.03 11.70 -21.40
C ARG A 232 -8.85 10.87 -20.94
N ILE A 233 -8.20 10.14 -21.81
CA ILE A 233 -7.01 9.33 -21.49
C ILE A 233 -5.86 10.25 -21.02
N ILE A 234 -5.59 11.34 -21.72
CA ILE A 234 -4.57 12.31 -21.33
C ILE A 234 -4.89 12.91 -19.96
N GLU A 235 -6.15 13.32 -19.74
CA GLU A 235 -6.61 13.85 -18.45
C GLU A 235 -6.35 12.87 -17.30
N LEU A 236 -6.71 11.60 -17.45
CA LEU A 236 -6.53 10.55 -16.44
C LEU A 236 -5.04 10.36 -16.09
N LEU A 237 -4.16 10.35 -17.09
CA LEU A 237 -2.72 10.23 -16.88
C LEU A 237 -2.13 11.48 -16.20
N GLN A 238 -2.60 12.68 -16.55
CA GLN A 238 -2.23 13.93 -15.87
C GLN A 238 -2.69 13.92 -14.40
N GLN A 239 -3.92 13.51 -14.14
CA GLN A 239 -4.45 13.37 -12.78
C GLN A 239 -3.64 12.34 -11.97
N ARG A 240 -3.25 11.22 -12.58
CA ARG A 240 -2.40 10.21 -11.94
C ARG A 240 -1.04 10.78 -11.55
N LYS A 241 -0.38 11.48 -12.48
CA LYS A 241 0.89 12.18 -12.24
C LYS A 241 0.76 13.16 -11.08
N THR A 242 -0.23 14.04 -11.10
CA THR A 242 -0.46 15.06 -10.06
C THR A 242 -0.72 14.44 -8.71
N ARG A 243 -1.59 13.43 -8.63
CA ARG A 243 -1.87 12.68 -7.38
C ARG A 243 -0.62 11.98 -6.85
N TRP A 244 0.23 11.46 -7.73
CA TRP A 244 1.47 10.82 -7.32
C TRP A 244 2.46 11.84 -6.75
N GLN A 245 2.67 12.96 -7.45
CA GLN A 245 3.52 14.06 -6.98
C GLN A 245 3.07 14.62 -5.62
N SER A 246 1.78 14.83 -5.42
CA SER A 246 1.25 15.35 -4.15
C SER A 246 1.47 14.41 -2.95
N ARG A 247 1.65 13.13 -3.17
CA ARG A 247 1.89 12.12 -2.14
C ARG A 247 3.37 11.94 -1.75
N LEU A 248 4.30 12.51 -2.52
CA LEU A 248 5.74 12.30 -2.28
C LEU A 248 6.16 12.69 -0.87
N SER A 249 5.82 13.89 -0.42
CA SER A 249 6.18 14.39 0.92
C SER A 249 5.50 13.62 2.07
N GLY A 250 4.38 12.95 1.79
CA GLY A 250 3.70 12.09 2.77
C GLY A 250 4.20 10.64 2.81
N SER A 251 4.94 10.19 1.77
CA SER A 251 5.35 8.79 1.61
C SER A 251 6.84 8.59 1.37
N GLY A 252 7.66 9.62 1.61
CA GLY A 252 9.10 9.60 1.31
C GLY A 252 9.85 8.40 1.92
N HIS A 253 9.49 7.97 3.14
CA HIS A 253 10.08 6.78 3.78
C HIS A 253 9.82 5.49 2.99
N SER A 254 8.63 5.37 2.37
CA SER A 254 8.31 4.21 1.54
C SER A 254 9.16 4.18 0.28
N TYR A 255 9.39 5.33 -0.35
CA TYR A 255 10.30 5.44 -1.49
C TYR A 255 11.75 5.16 -1.09
N ALA A 256 12.23 5.71 0.02
CA ALA A 256 13.58 5.43 0.52
C ALA A 256 13.78 3.92 0.77
N MET A 257 12.84 3.25 1.44
CA MET A 257 12.88 1.80 1.64
C MET A 257 12.86 1.03 0.31
N GLN A 258 12.05 1.45 -0.65
CA GLN A 258 11.94 0.80 -1.96
C GLN A 258 13.25 0.94 -2.75
N ILE A 259 13.86 2.12 -2.76
CA ILE A 259 15.16 2.37 -3.39
C ILE A 259 16.25 1.49 -2.76
N ALA A 260 16.34 1.47 -1.43
CA ALA A 260 17.35 0.72 -0.71
C ALA A 260 17.22 -0.82 -0.93
N SER A 261 16.02 -1.34 -1.16
CA SER A 261 15.77 -2.78 -1.32
C SER A 261 15.49 -3.25 -2.74
N ARG A 262 15.60 -2.37 -3.76
CA ARG A 262 15.18 -2.65 -5.14
C ARG A 262 15.80 -3.90 -5.76
N ASN A 263 17.06 -4.20 -5.41
CA ASN A 263 17.83 -5.31 -6.00
C ASN A 263 17.79 -6.59 -5.14
N MET A 264 16.96 -6.66 -4.09
CA MET A 264 16.98 -7.78 -3.15
C MET A 264 16.05 -8.93 -3.55
N SER A 265 15.11 -8.70 -4.47
CA SER A 265 14.29 -9.74 -5.11
C SER A 265 13.75 -9.26 -6.46
N ALA A 266 13.33 -10.20 -7.31
CA ALA A 266 12.69 -9.88 -8.59
C ALA A 266 11.46 -8.97 -8.42
N LEU A 267 10.63 -9.22 -7.39
CA LEU A 267 9.47 -8.38 -7.11
C LEU A 267 9.86 -6.98 -6.65
N ALA A 268 10.88 -6.85 -5.81
CA ALA A 268 11.35 -5.54 -5.34
C ALA A 268 11.84 -4.67 -6.50
N GLN A 269 12.57 -5.26 -7.45
CA GLN A 269 13.02 -4.59 -8.66
C GLN A 269 11.82 -4.14 -9.51
N ARG A 270 10.83 -5.02 -9.71
CA ARG A 270 9.63 -4.70 -10.47
C ARG A 270 8.80 -3.60 -9.82
N ASP A 271 8.61 -3.68 -8.50
CA ASP A 271 7.90 -2.64 -7.75
C ASP A 271 8.60 -1.28 -7.88
N TYR A 272 9.94 -1.25 -7.81
CA TYR A 272 10.72 -0.03 -8.01
C TYR A 272 10.55 0.54 -9.42
N GLN A 273 10.63 -0.31 -10.45
CA GLN A 273 10.45 0.11 -11.85
C GLN A 273 9.04 0.62 -12.15
N ASN A 274 8.01 0.09 -11.46
CA ASN A 274 6.61 0.40 -11.73
C ASN A 274 6.05 1.52 -10.86
N THR A 275 6.56 1.68 -9.63
CA THR A 275 5.98 2.58 -8.62
C THR A 275 7.02 3.46 -7.91
N GLY A 276 8.31 3.34 -8.26
CA GLY A 276 9.39 4.15 -7.71
C GLY A 276 9.43 5.57 -8.31
N LEU A 277 10.37 6.37 -7.81
CA LEU A 277 10.52 7.75 -8.24
C LEU A 277 10.90 7.88 -9.73
N GLY A 278 11.68 6.93 -10.25
CA GLY A 278 12.00 6.85 -11.69
C GLY A 278 10.76 6.66 -12.56
N ALA A 279 9.81 5.84 -12.12
CA ALA A 279 8.55 5.64 -12.83
C ALA A 279 7.66 6.89 -12.84
N LEU A 280 7.71 7.71 -11.78
CA LEU A 280 7.02 9.00 -11.77
C LEU A 280 7.62 9.99 -12.77
N ASN A 281 8.95 10.04 -12.88
CA ASN A 281 9.64 10.88 -13.86
C ASN A 281 9.29 10.42 -15.28
N TRP A 282 9.37 9.12 -15.55
CA TRP A 282 8.96 8.53 -16.83
C TRP A 282 7.49 8.87 -17.18
N LEU A 283 6.57 8.75 -16.23
CA LEU A 283 5.17 9.13 -16.43
C LEU A 283 5.05 10.63 -16.76
N GLY A 284 5.85 11.48 -16.10
CA GLY A 284 5.89 12.93 -16.38
C GLY A 284 6.33 13.25 -17.79
N GLU A 285 7.38 12.59 -18.27
CA GLU A 285 7.90 12.73 -19.63
C GLU A 285 6.90 12.17 -20.66
N LEU A 286 6.32 11.00 -20.40
CA LEU A 286 5.29 10.41 -21.25
C LEU A 286 4.10 11.35 -21.41
N VAL A 287 3.53 11.86 -20.31
CA VAL A 287 2.40 12.78 -20.34
C VAL A 287 2.72 14.05 -21.13
N THR A 288 3.92 14.61 -20.97
CA THR A 288 4.36 15.78 -21.75
C THR A 288 4.41 15.46 -23.24
N LYS A 289 5.02 14.33 -23.59
CA LYS A 289 5.21 13.89 -24.97
C LYS A 289 3.88 13.64 -25.69
N ILE A 290 2.97 12.87 -25.10
CA ILE A 290 1.67 12.52 -25.70
C ILE A 290 0.72 13.71 -25.81
N THR A 291 0.95 14.77 -25.01
CA THR A 291 0.16 16.01 -25.09
C THR A 291 0.60 16.88 -26.27
N GLN A 292 1.86 16.75 -26.70
CA GLN A 292 2.47 17.61 -27.75
C GLN A 292 2.60 16.91 -29.11
N ASP A 293 2.57 15.58 -29.15
CA ASP A 293 2.88 14.77 -30.34
C ASP A 293 1.83 13.64 -30.49
N ASP A 294 1.05 13.75 -31.57
CA ASP A 294 0.02 12.76 -31.90
C ASP A 294 0.61 11.37 -32.18
N ALA A 295 1.79 11.32 -32.83
CA ALA A 295 2.45 10.02 -33.08
C ALA A 295 2.90 9.32 -31.79
N ALA A 296 3.31 10.10 -30.79
CA ALA A 296 3.63 9.54 -29.46
C ALA A 296 2.37 9.03 -28.73
N TYR A 297 1.24 9.72 -28.89
CA TYR A 297 -0.05 9.24 -28.37
C TYR A 297 -0.47 7.94 -29.07
N ASP A 298 -0.40 7.88 -30.41
CA ASP A 298 -0.75 6.68 -31.18
C ASP A 298 0.13 5.48 -30.79
N ALA A 299 1.42 5.70 -30.54
CA ALA A 299 2.32 4.67 -30.06
C ALA A 299 1.91 4.15 -28.66
N LEU A 300 1.55 5.05 -27.72
CA LEU A 300 1.01 4.66 -26.41
C LEU A 300 -0.25 3.78 -26.56
N ILE A 301 -1.19 4.20 -27.41
CA ILE A 301 -2.44 3.46 -27.64
C ILE A 301 -2.17 2.09 -28.24
N ALA A 302 -1.21 1.98 -29.16
CA ALA A 302 -0.82 0.70 -29.74
C ALA A 302 -0.30 -0.28 -28.67
N GLU A 303 0.56 0.19 -27.75
CA GLU A 303 1.06 -0.61 -26.63
C GLU A 303 -0.05 -1.02 -25.65
N LEU A 304 -0.95 -0.09 -25.31
CA LEU A 304 -2.07 -0.40 -24.41
C LEU A 304 -3.01 -1.44 -25.03
N LYS A 305 -3.31 -1.33 -26.34
CA LYS A 305 -4.12 -2.32 -27.08
C LYS A 305 -3.41 -3.68 -27.15
N HIS A 306 -2.10 -3.70 -27.33
CA HIS A 306 -1.33 -4.93 -27.35
C HIS A 306 -1.38 -5.65 -25.99
N ILE A 307 -1.15 -4.93 -24.88
CA ILE A 307 -1.27 -5.47 -23.53
C ILE A 307 -2.69 -5.95 -23.26
N HIS A 308 -3.70 -5.17 -23.62
CA HIS A 308 -5.11 -5.53 -23.43
C HIS A 308 -5.46 -6.83 -24.20
N THR A 309 -5.02 -6.96 -25.45
CA THR A 309 -5.23 -8.18 -26.24
C THR A 309 -4.63 -9.42 -25.58
N LYS A 310 -3.43 -9.32 -25.01
CA LYS A 310 -2.80 -10.42 -24.26
C LYS A 310 -3.58 -10.79 -23.01
N LEU A 311 -4.08 -9.82 -22.27
CA LEU A 311 -4.90 -10.05 -21.08
C LEU A 311 -6.27 -10.67 -21.43
N LEU A 312 -6.84 -10.30 -22.58
CA LEU A 312 -8.07 -10.94 -23.09
C LEU A 312 -7.87 -12.44 -23.38
N GLN A 313 -6.69 -12.85 -23.79
CA GLN A 313 -6.36 -14.24 -24.10
C GLN A 313 -5.79 -15.03 -22.90
N ALA A 314 -5.32 -14.34 -21.85
CA ALA A 314 -4.68 -14.97 -20.70
C ALA A 314 -5.62 -15.88 -19.90
N PRO A 315 -5.09 -16.92 -19.22
CA PRO A 315 -5.87 -17.82 -18.37
C PRO A 315 -6.64 -17.06 -17.28
N LYS A 316 -7.88 -17.45 -17.05
CA LYS A 316 -8.80 -16.81 -16.11
C LYS A 316 -9.38 -17.81 -15.13
N GLN A 317 -9.72 -17.32 -13.96
CA GLN A 317 -10.57 -17.98 -12.99
C GLN A 317 -11.46 -16.95 -12.29
N PHE A 318 -12.49 -17.43 -11.62
CA PHE A 318 -13.48 -16.56 -10.99
C PHE A 318 -13.41 -16.68 -9.47
N LEU A 319 -13.80 -15.60 -8.80
CA LEU A 319 -14.10 -15.56 -7.38
C LEU A 319 -15.50 -14.99 -7.21
N LEU A 320 -16.33 -15.71 -6.46
CA LEU A 320 -17.66 -15.28 -6.05
C LEU A 320 -17.78 -15.39 -4.54
N VAL A 321 -18.17 -14.28 -3.89
CA VAL A 321 -18.52 -14.25 -2.47
C VAL A 321 -19.97 -13.80 -2.36
N CYS A 322 -20.83 -14.63 -1.78
CA CYS A 322 -22.26 -14.35 -1.61
C CYS A 322 -22.87 -15.21 -0.51
N GLU A 323 -24.12 -14.99 -0.19
CA GLU A 323 -24.89 -15.86 0.69
C GLU A 323 -25.23 -17.19 -0.03
N GLU A 324 -25.25 -18.29 0.71
CA GLU A 324 -25.40 -19.65 0.16
C GLU A 324 -26.63 -19.80 -0.73
N HIS A 325 -27.78 -19.29 -0.28
CA HIS A 325 -29.05 -19.40 -1.01
C HIS A 325 -29.11 -18.65 -2.35
N GLN A 326 -28.12 -17.76 -2.62
CA GLN A 326 -28.01 -17.01 -3.87
C GLN A 326 -26.94 -17.60 -4.83
N SER A 327 -26.12 -18.52 -4.34
CA SER A 327 -24.89 -18.94 -5.03
C SER A 327 -25.16 -19.58 -6.40
N GLU A 328 -26.10 -20.51 -6.49
CA GLU A 328 -26.36 -21.25 -7.74
C GLU A 328 -26.80 -20.32 -8.89
N ARG A 329 -27.70 -19.39 -8.59
CA ARG A 329 -28.17 -18.40 -9.56
C ARG A 329 -27.06 -17.46 -10.04
N LEU A 330 -26.18 -17.03 -9.15
CA LEU A 330 -25.05 -16.16 -9.48
C LEU A 330 -23.98 -16.92 -10.28
N VAL A 331 -23.73 -18.19 -9.94
CA VAL A 331 -22.80 -19.05 -10.69
C VAL A 331 -23.31 -19.26 -12.12
N GLU A 332 -24.61 -19.59 -12.30
CA GLU A 332 -25.23 -19.73 -13.62
C GLU A 332 -25.11 -18.44 -14.44
N GLU A 333 -25.37 -17.29 -13.83
CA GLU A 333 -25.24 -16.00 -14.52
C GLU A 333 -23.80 -15.68 -14.92
N ILE A 334 -22.81 -15.93 -14.04
CA ILE A 334 -21.39 -15.78 -14.38
C ILE A 334 -21.04 -16.67 -15.57
N GLN A 335 -21.45 -17.94 -15.56
CA GLN A 335 -21.20 -18.86 -16.65
C GLN A 335 -21.83 -18.36 -17.96
N ASN A 336 -23.11 -17.94 -17.96
CA ASN A 336 -23.80 -17.43 -19.13
C ASN A 336 -23.12 -16.18 -19.71
N VAL A 337 -22.75 -15.24 -18.85
CA VAL A 337 -22.10 -14.00 -19.29
C VAL A 337 -20.73 -14.28 -19.88
N TRP A 338 -19.94 -15.18 -19.29
CA TRP A 338 -18.57 -15.45 -19.70
C TRP A 338 -18.43 -16.68 -20.65
N ASP A 339 -19.52 -17.21 -21.15
CA ASP A 339 -19.55 -18.42 -22.04
C ASP A 339 -18.65 -18.29 -23.29
N LYS A 340 -18.48 -17.10 -23.85
CA LYS A 340 -17.65 -16.84 -25.05
C LYS A 340 -16.22 -16.42 -24.75
N LEU A 341 -15.70 -16.82 -23.60
CA LEU A 341 -14.36 -16.45 -23.19
C LEU A 341 -13.31 -17.17 -24.06
N ASN A 342 -12.47 -16.42 -24.77
CA ASN A 342 -11.28 -17.00 -25.39
C ASN A 342 -10.17 -17.11 -24.34
N VAL A 343 -9.74 -18.31 -24.03
CA VAL A 343 -8.68 -18.58 -23.05
C VAL A 343 -7.57 -19.38 -23.74
N ASP A 344 -6.36 -18.87 -23.67
CA ASP A 344 -5.17 -19.67 -23.92
C ASP A 344 -4.87 -20.47 -22.65
N THR A 345 -4.79 -21.78 -22.75
CA THR A 345 -4.53 -22.69 -21.62
C THR A 345 -3.05 -22.82 -21.29
N ALA A 346 -2.17 -22.18 -22.06
CA ALA A 346 -0.75 -22.21 -21.78
C ALA A 346 -0.46 -21.49 -20.44
N ALA A 347 0.01 -22.26 -19.45
CA ALA A 347 0.52 -21.70 -18.20
C ALA A 347 1.70 -20.78 -18.54
N THR A 348 1.58 -19.51 -18.19
CA THR A 348 2.70 -18.57 -18.31
C THR A 348 3.76 -18.93 -17.27
N GLU A 349 4.99 -19.14 -17.70
CA GLU A 349 6.12 -19.31 -16.78
C GLU A 349 6.28 -18.04 -15.93
N LEU A 350 6.63 -18.25 -14.67
CA LEU A 350 6.84 -17.15 -13.73
C LEU A 350 8.08 -16.37 -14.10
N THR A 351 7.95 -15.06 -14.08
CA THR A 351 8.98 -14.10 -14.48
C THR A 351 10.25 -14.25 -13.67
N GLN A 352 11.34 -14.58 -14.31
CA GLN A 352 12.69 -14.32 -13.80
C GLN A 352 13.05 -12.87 -14.15
N VAL A 353 13.55 -12.13 -13.20
CA VAL A 353 14.09 -10.77 -13.43
C VAL A 353 15.60 -10.85 -13.21
N GLU A 354 16.37 -10.41 -14.20
CA GLU A 354 17.82 -10.28 -14.04
C GLU A 354 18.09 -9.24 -12.94
N GLN A 355 18.82 -9.65 -11.90
CA GLN A 355 19.21 -8.74 -10.82
C GLN A 355 20.33 -7.83 -11.33
N GLU A 356 20.13 -6.55 -11.27
CA GLU A 356 21.19 -5.57 -11.40
C GLU A 356 21.99 -5.56 -10.09
N ASN A 357 23.28 -5.89 -10.14
CA ASN A 357 24.17 -5.92 -8.96
C ASN A 357 24.66 -4.51 -8.56
N ASP A 358 23.80 -3.52 -8.65
CA ASP A 358 24.11 -2.17 -8.25
C ASP A 358 23.65 -1.92 -6.80
N ASN A 359 24.61 -1.96 -5.87
CA ASN A 359 24.42 -1.70 -4.44
C ASN A 359 24.77 -0.24 -4.08
N GLU A 360 24.61 0.69 -4.99
CA GLU A 360 24.89 2.10 -4.75
C GLU A 360 23.95 2.70 -3.69
N HIS A 361 24.51 3.54 -2.84
CA HIS A 361 23.72 4.40 -1.96
C HIS A 361 23.14 5.55 -2.76
N GLU A 362 21.83 5.69 -2.80
CA GLU A 362 21.15 6.71 -3.59
C GLU A 362 20.41 7.74 -2.75
N ALA A 363 20.44 8.98 -3.21
CA ALA A 363 19.63 10.06 -2.67
C ALA A 363 18.80 10.73 -3.77
N TRP A 364 17.49 10.84 -3.53
CA TRP A 364 16.53 11.52 -4.40
C TRP A 364 16.13 12.85 -3.80
N LEU A 365 16.28 13.92 -4.58
CA LEU A 365 15.95 15.27 -4.15
C LEU A 365 14.52 15.62 -4.60
N ILE A 366 13.68 15.97 -3.63
CA ILE A 366 12.29 16.38 -3.84
C ILE A 366 11.97 17.68 -3.12
N GLN A 367 10.84 18.28 -3.44
CA GLN A 367 10.34 19.44 -2.73
C GLN A 367 9.76 19.04 -1.37
N THR A 368 10.56 19.16 -0.32
CA THR A 368 10.21 18.85 1.08
C THR A 368 11.11 19.67 2.01
N ASN A 369 10.74 19.78 3.30
CA ASN A 369 11.55 20.41 4.34
C ASN A 369 12.19 19.37 5.29
N VAL A 370 11.96 18.09 5.07
CA VAL A 370 12.36 16.99 5.95
C VAL A 370 13.00 15.88 5.13
N GLN A 371 13.69 14.97 5.81
CA GLN A 371 14.34 13.82 5.18
C GLN A 371 13.60 12.53 5.52
N PHE A 372 13.87 11.51 4.71
CA PHE A 372 13.39 10.15 4.87
C PHE A 372 14.58 9.23 4.60
N CYS A 373 15.11 8.63 5.65
CA CYS A 373 16.26 7.75 5.56
C CYS A 373 15.82 6.30 5.57
N ALA A 374 16.52 5.45 4.83
CA ALA A 374 16.34 4.00 4.90
C ALA A 374 17.67 3.26 4.75
N SER A 375 17.78 2.14 5.47
CA SER A 375 18.83 1.13 5.30
C SER A 375 18.16 -0.21 5.05
N ALA A 376 18.59 -0.95 4.02
CA ALA A 376 18.07 -2.25 3.70
C ALA A 376 19.19 -3.29 3.68
N TYR A 377 18.88 -4.46 4.22
CA TYR A 377 19.75 -5.64 4.25
C TYR A 377 19.06 -6.79 3.51
N GLN A 378 19.84 -7.60 2.79
CA GLN A 378 19.30 -8.79 2.15
C GLN A 378 18.80 -9.74 3.24
N ALA A 379 17.57 -10.20 3.09
CA ALA A 379 16.96 -11.19 3.95
C ALA A 379 16.46 -12.40 3.12
N VAL A 380 15.61 -13.20 3.72
CA VAL A 380 15.13 -14.47 3.18
C VAL A 380 13.68 -14.40 2.70
N GLU A 381 13.23 -15.42 1.99
CA GLU A 381 11.85 -15.64 1.59
C GLU A 381 10.97 -15.94 2.82
N VAL A 382 9.68 -15.73 2.66
CA VAL A 382 8.71 -15.89 3.77
C VAL A 382 8.55 -17.34 4.25
N SER A 383 8.94 -18.34 3.44
CA SER A 383 8.94 -19.77 3.83
C SER A 383 10.14 -20.18 4.68
N HIS A 384 11.24 -19.39 4.60
CA HIS A 384 12.45 -19.69 5.35
C HIS A 384 12.21 -19.70 6.87
N PRO A 385 12.86 -20.58 7.64
CA PRO A 385 12.72 -20.60 9.10
C PRO A 385 12.99 -19.25 9.78
N ASP A 386 13.94 -18.47 9.27
CA ASP A 386 14.33 -17.18 9.82
C ASP A 386 13.34 -16.03 9.52
N ALA A 387 12.32 -16.26 8.68
CA ALA A 387 11.32 -15.22 8.38
C ALA A 387 10.56 -14.78 9.63
N ALA A 388 10.14 -15.72 10.48
CA ALA A 388 9.43 -15.42 11.72
C ALA A 388 10.32 -14.65 12.73
N PRO A 389 11.56 -15.09 13.05
CA PRO A 389 12.49 -14.29 13.86
C PRO A 389 12.76 -12.88 13.31
N LEU A 390 12.90 -12.71 11.99
CA LEU A 390 13.10 -11.39 11.37
C LEU A 390 11.86 -10.49 11.48
N MET A 391 10.64 -11.05 11.40
CA MET A 391 9.41 -10.30 11.64
C MET A 391 9.36 -9.78 13.08
N VAL A 392 9.63 -10.65 14.04
CA VAL A 392 9.63 -10.31 15.47
C VAL A 392 10.75 -9.31 15.78
N LEU A 393 11.96 -9.52 15.23
CA LEU A 393 13.10 -8.60 15.38
C LEU A 393 12.72 -7.18 14.96
N ALA A 394 12.04 -7.02 13.83
CA ALA A 394 11.64 -5.71 13.35
C ALA A 394 10.70 -4.99 14.33
N ALA A 395 9.71 -5.67 14.88
CA ALA A 395 8.80 -5.14 15.90
C ALA A 395 9.53 -4.84 17.21
N TYR A 396 10.41 -5.74 17.63
CA TYR A 396 11.21 -5.64 18.84
C TYR A 396 12.13 -4.41 18.83
N LEU A 397 12.93 -4.24 17.76
CA LEU A 397 13.82 -3.08 17.60
C LEU A 397 13.05 -1.77 17.50
N ARG A 398 11.90 -1.78 16.83
CA ARG A 398 11.06 -0.59 16.70
C ARG A 398 10.60 -0.08 18.06
N ASN A 399 10.03 -0.95 18.88
CA ASN A 399 9.41 -0.56 20.15
C ASN A 399 10.46 -0.38 21.26
N GLY A 400 11.47 -1.25 21.31
CA GLY A 400 12.46 -1.25 22.39
C GLY A 400 13.53 -0.15 22.27
N PHE A 401 13.84 0.32 21.04
CA PHE A 401 14.92 1.28 20.84
C PHE A 401 14.58 2.39 19.84
N LEU A 402 14.17 2.03 18.62
CA LEU A 402 14.12 2.98 17.51
C LEU A 402 13.08 4.09 17.72
N HIS A 403 11.95 3.78 18.36
CA HIS A 403 10.94 4.78 18.66
C HIS A 403 11.51 5.90 19.54
N SER A 404 12.18 5.56 20.62
CA SER A 404 12.78 6.55 21.52
C SER A 404 13.94 7.31 20.84
N ALA A 405 14.86 6.61 20.18
CA ALA A 405 16.03 7.23 19.56
C ALA A 405 15.66 8.18 18.41
N ILE A 406 14.76 7.75 17.52
CA ILE A 406 14.44 8.47 16.29
C ILE A 406 13.36 9.53 16.52
N ARG A 407 12.28 9.18 17.23
CA ARG A 407 11.14 10.07 17.42
C ARG A 407 11.31 10.98 18.63
N GLU A 408 11.49 10.42 19.83
CA GLU A 408 11.47 11.19 21.07
C GLU A 408 12.72 12.06 21.21
N LYS A 409 13.90 11.48 21.00
CA LYS A 409 15.21 12.17 21.12
C LYS A 409 15.63 12.81 19.80
N GLY A 410 15.35 12.16 18.68
CA GLY A 410 15.79 12.60 17.35
C GLY A 410 14.89 13.63 16.69
N GLY A 411 13.64 13.79 17.14
CA GLY A 411 12.71 14.79 16.62
C GLY A 411 12.05 14.41 15.28
N ALA A 412 12.25 13.19 14.78
CA ALA A 412 11.51 12.68 13.62
C ALA A 412 10.06 12.43 13.99
N TYR A 413 9.16 12.47 13.00
CA TYR A 413 7.76 12.14 13.25
C TYR A 413 7.57 10.65 13.55
N GLY A 414 8.44 9.79 13.03
CA GLY A 414 8.47 8.36 13.31
C GLY A 414 9.67 7.66 12.70
N GLY A 415 9.83 6.41 13.06
CA GLY A 415 10.87 5.53 12.54
C GLY A 415 10.68 4.10 13.02
N GLY A 416 11.45 3.18 12.49
CA GLY A 416 11.38 1.79 12.89
C GLY A 416 12.13 0.84 11.98
N ALA A 417 11.83 -0.44 12.17
CA ALA A 417 12.32 -1.52 11.32
C ALA A 417 11.16 -2.33 10.75
N ARG A 418 11.40 -3.00 9.63
CA ARG A 418 10.41 -3.85 8.96
C ARG A 418 11.09 -4.98 8.18
N TYR A 419 10.67 -6.20 8.40
CA TYR A 419 10.94 -7.30 7.48
C TYR A 419 9.89 -7.30 6.37
N ASP A 420 10.33 -7.44 5.12
CA ASP A 420 9.47 -7.54 3.95
C ASP A 420 9.80 -8.83 3.18
N GLY A 421 8.98 -9.86 3.39
CA GLY A 421 9.14 -11.15 2.71
C GLY A 421 8.84 -11.14 1.20
N LYS A 422 8.28 -10.05 0.66
CA LYS A 422 8.13 -9.88 -0.79
C LYS A 422 9.43 -9.39 -1.42
N ALA A 423 10.04 -8.41 -0.77
CA ALA A 423 11.31 -7.84 -1.20
C ALA A 423 12.51 -8.64 -0.66
N CYS A 424 12.29 -9.68 0.15
CA CYS A 424 13.33 -10.45 0.83
C CYS A 424 14.36 -9.54 1.51
N SER A 425 13.85 -8.56 2.28
CA SER A 425 14.67 -7.52 2.88
C SER A 425 14.29 -7.23 4.33
N PHE A 426 15.29 -6.89 5.13
CA PHE A 426 15.10 -6.25 6.42
C PHE A 426 15.44 -4.78 6.27
N ARG A 427 14.53 -3.88 6.66
CA ARG A 427 14.64 -2.44 6.38
C ARG A 427 14.46 -1.63 7.65
N PHE A 428 15.37 -0.68 7.86
CA PHE A 428 15.19 0.43 8.79
C PHE A 428 14.71 1.66 8.02
N PHE A 429 13.94 2.51 8.68
CA PHE A 429 13.46 3.76 8.09
C PHE A 429 13.22 4.85 9.13
N SER A 430 13.34 6.12 8.69
CA SER A 430 12.82 7.28 9.41
C SER A 430 11.79 8.03 8.56
N TYR A 431 10.87 8.72 9.23
CA TYR A 431 9.76 9.44 8.61
C TYR A 431 9.72 10.89 9.10
N ARG A 432 9.85 11.83 8.16
CA ARG A 432 9.92 13.27 8.44
C ARG A 432 10.99 13.58 9.48
N ASP A 433 12.21 13.19 9.17
CA ASP A 433 13.36 13.30 10.05
C ASP A 433 14.10 14.62 9.80
N PRO A 434 14.42 15.42 10.83
CA PRO A 434 15.29 16.59 10.70
C PRO A 434 16.76 16.23 10.58
N ARG A 435 17.17 15.00 10.97
CA ARG A 435 18.55 14.51 11.03
C ARG A 435 18.85 13.60 9.84
N LEU A 436 20.11 13.34 9.57
CA LEU A 436 20.58 12.50 8.49
C LEU A 436 21.59 11.45 8.97
N ALA A 437 22.84 11.84 9.23
CA ALA A 437 23.91 10.93 9.62
C ALA A 437 23.66 10.25 10.98
N GLU A 438 23.10 10.97 11.93
CA GLU A 438 22.76 10.49 13.26
C GLU A 438 21.68 9.39 13.19
N THR A 439 20.73 9.51 12.28
CA THR A 439 19.65 8.53 12.09
C THR A 439 20.21 7.18 11.63
N PHE A 440 21.18 7.18 10.72
CA PHE A 440 21.85 5.94 10.33
C PHE A 440 22.62 5.30 11.49
N LYS A 441 23.24 6.12 12.35
CA LYS A 441 23.88 5.63 13.59
C LYS A 441 22.86 5.03 14.56
N ASP A 442 21.67 5.62 14.67
CA ASP A 442 20.60 5.08 15.52
C ASP A 442 20.10 3.71 15.00
N PHE A 443 20.04 3.51 13.67
CA PHE A 443 19.73 2.19 13.11
C PHE A 443 20.76 1.14 13.56
N GLU A 444 22.06 1.45 13.42
CA GLU A 444 23.15 0.56 13.83
C GLU A 444 23.15 0.35 15.36
N ALA A 445 22.94 1.42 16.13
CA ALA A 445 22.88 1.37 17.59
C ALA A 445 21.73 0.49 18.12
N SER A 446 20.60 0.40 17.41
CA SER A 446 19.50 -0.47 17.79
C SER A 446 19.87 -1.95 17.76
N VAL A 447 20.69 -2.37 16.80
CA VAL A 447 21.21 -3.73 16.71
C VAL A 447 22.22 -3.99 17.83
N GLN A 448 23.12 -3.03 18.11
CA GLN A 448 24.09 -3.14 19.20
C GLN A 448 23.40 -3.18 20.57
N TRP A 449 22.30 -2.43 20.74
CA TRP A 449 21.48 -2.48 21.97
C TRP A 449 20.93 -3.90 22.19
N LEU A 450 20.35 -4.53 21.18
CA LEU A 450 19.84 -5.90 21.29
C LEU A 450 20.94 -6.90 21.69
N LEU A 451 22.14 -6.74 21.15
CA LEU A 451 23.23 -7.72 21.33
C LEU A 451 24.02 -7.52 22.63
N ASN A 452 24.07 -6.29 23.16
CA ASN A 452 25.00 -5.94 24.24
C ASN A 452 24.32 -5.49 25.54
N THR A 453 22.98 -5.39 25.58
CA THR A 453 22.25 -5.06 26.81
C THR A 453 21.38 -6.22 27.26
N GLU A 454 21.04 -6.25 28.53
CA GLU A 454 20.09 -7.22 29.08
C GLU A 454 18.69 -6.92 28.52
N GLN A 455 18.06 -7.95 27.94
CA GLN A 455 16.77 -7.82 27.29
C GLN A 455 15.65 -8.30 28.20
N GLN A 456 14.50 -7.61 28.17
CA GLN A 456 13.38 -7.95 29.04
C GLN A 456 12.41 -8.91 28.31
N PRO A 457 12.06 -10.08 28.92
CA PRO A 457 11.20 -11.08 28.27
C PRO A 457 9.83 -10.53 27.84
N HIS A 458 9.22 -9.62 28.61
CA HIS A 458 7.92 -9.05 28.28
C HIS A 458 7.92 -8.24 26.97
N GLN A 459 9.05 -7.62 26.61
CA GLN A 459 9.15 -6.89 25.33
C GLN A 459 9.11 -7.82 24.11
N LEU A 460 9.65 -9.04 24.26
CA LEU A 460 9.54 -10.08 23.23
C LEU A 460 8.09 -10.54 23.08
N GLU A 461 7.43 -10.81 24.19
CA GLU A 461 6.02 -11.20 24.23
C GLU A 461 5.13 -10.16 23.57
N GLU A 462 5.30 -8.87 23.88
CA GLU A 462 4.58 -7.77 23.25
C GLU A 462 4.81 -7.70 21.72
N ALA A 463 6.05 -7.92 21.27
CA ALA A 463 6.38 -7.92 19.84
C ALA A 463 5.69 -9.08 19.11
N ILE A 464 5.66 -10.28 19.71
CA ILE A 464 4.97 -11.45 19.17
C ILE A 464 3.47 -11.22 19.15
N LEU A 465 2.88 -10.79 20.27
CA LEU A 465 1.44 -10.51 20.39
C LEU A 465 0.97 -9.49 19.34
N GLY A 466 1.71 -8.41 19.14
CA GLY A 466 1.39 -7.40 18.13
C GLY A 466 1.35 -7.96 16.71
N LEU A 467 2.27 -8.86 16.37
CA LEU A 467 2.30 -9.52 15.06
C LEU A 467 1.17 -10.52 14.89
N VAL A 468 0.94 -11.38 15.89
CA VAL A 468 -0.13 -12.39 15.86
C VAL A 468 -1.49 -11.70 15.82
N ALA A 469 -1.72 -10.66 16.62
CA ALA A 469 -2.95 -9.87 16.59
C ALA A 469 -3.22 -9.28 15.18
N SER A 470 -2.17 -8.87 14.46
CA SER A 470 -2.32 -8.39 13.08
C SER A 470 -2.70 -9.49 12.09
N MET A 471 -2.27 -10.74 12.33
CA MET A 471 -2.61 -11.90 11.51
C MET A 471 -4.02 -12.43 11.80
N ASP A 472 -4.42 -12.40 13.06
CA ASP A 472 -5.68 -12.95 13.57
C ASP A 472 -6.81 -11.91 13.53
N LYS A 473 -6.51 -10.67 13.14
CA LYS A 473 -7.49 -9.58 13.09
C LYS A 473 -8.68 -9.95 12.21
N PRO A 474 -9.92 -9.94 12.74
CA PRO A 474 -11.11 -10.20 11.96
C PRO A 474 -11.29 -9.17 10.83
N GLY A 475 -11.65 -9.66 9.65
CA GLY A 475 -12.03 -8.85 8.51
C GLY A 475 -13.55 -8.76 8.34
N SER A 476 -14.00 -8.08 7.27
CA SER A 476 -15.40 -8.25 6.84
C SER A 476 -15.57 -9.63 6.22
N PRO A 477 -16.78 -10.24 6.26
CA PRO A 477 -17.00 -11.57 5.71
C PRO A 477 -16.50 -11.73 4.26
N ALA A 478 -16.79 -10.74 3.39
CA ALA A 478 -16.28 -10.74 2.03
C ALA A 478 -14.76 -10.50 1.96
N GLY A 479 -14.21 -9.65 2.83
CA GLY A 479 -12.77 -9.37 2.89
C GLY A 479 -11.95 -10.59 3.29
N GLU A 480 -12.43 -11.40 4.25
CA GLU A 480 -11.78 -12.64 4.65
C GLU A 480 -11.78 -13.68 3.53
N ALA A 481 -12.92 -13.84 2.82
CA ALA A 481 -13.04 -14.72 1.67
C ALA A 481 -12.08 -14.32 0.55
N ILE A 482 -12.02 -13.04 0.19
CA ILE A 482 -11.10 -12.51 -0.82
C ILE A 482 -9.64 -12.74 -0.39
N THR A 483 -9.32 -12.48 0.88
CA THR A 483 -7.96 -12.71 1.42
C THR A 483 -7.58 -14.17 1.37
N ALA A 484 -8.49 -15.10 1.70
CA ALA A 484 -8.26 -16.52 1.63
C ALA A 484 -8.02 -16.99 0.19
N CYS A 485 -8.82 -16.53 -0.77
CA CYS A 485 -8.63 -16.81 -2.18
C CYS A 485 -7.27 -16.30 -2.69
N TYR A 486 -6.91 -15.05 -2.39
CA TYR A 486 -5.63 -14.48 -2.83
C TYR A 486 -4.41 -15.16 -2.18
N ALA A 487 -4.57 -15.64 -0.95
CA ALA A 487 -3.53 -16.44 -0.32
C ALA A 487 -3.26 -17.72 -1.12
N LEU A 488 -4.31 -18.41 -1.56
CA LEU A 488 -4.19 -19.61 -2.40
C LEU A 488 -3.58 -19.32 -3.77
N LEU A 489 -3.96 -18.22 -4.44
CA LEU A 489 -3.39 -17.79 -5.72
C LEU A 489 -1.86 -17.64 -5.65
N HIS A 490 -1.34 -17.23 -4.50
CA HIS A 490 0.08 -17.02 -4.25
C HIS A 490 0.73 -18.15 -3.43
N ALA A 491 0.17 -19.36 -3.47
CA ALA A 491 0.66 -20.55 -2.77
C ALA A 491 0.78 -20.41 -1.24
N ARG A 492 0.14 -19.41 -0.63
CA ARG A 492 0.07 -19.23 0.83
C ARG A 492 -1.09 -20.03 1.41
N THR A 493 -0.94 -21.36 1.35
CA THR A 493 -1.96 -22.31 1.80
C THR A 493 -2.33 -22.12 3.27
N PRO A 494 -3.48 -22.65 3.74
CA PRO A 494 -3.84 -22.68 5.16
C PRO A 494 -2.73 -23.29 6.03
N THR A 495 -2.12 -24.38 5.58
CA THR A 495 -1.00 -25.04 6.26
C THR A 495 0.20 -24.09 6.38
N PHE A 496 0.60 -23.45 5.30
CA PHE A 496 1.69 -22.46 5.31
C PHE A 496 1.41 -21.32 6.30
N ARG A 497 0.20 -20.77 6.31
CA ARG A 497 -0.18 -19.67 7.22
C ARG A 497 -0.15 -20.10 8.69
N ARG A 498 -0.63 -21.32 9.01
CA ARG A 498 -0.56 -21.89 10.37
C ARG A 498 0.88 -22.12 10.80
N THR A 499 1.71 -22.72 9.95
CA THR A 499 3.13 -22.94 10.24
C THR A 499 3.88 -21.63 10.49
N LEU A 500 3.62 -20.59 9.71
CA LEU A 500 4.24 -19.28 9.95
C LEU A 500 3.80 -18.68 11.27
N ARG A 501 2.51 -18.76 11.60
CA ARG A 501 1.97 -18.29 12.89
C ARG A 501 2.56 -19.05 14.06
N GLU A 502 2.66 -20.36 13.96
CA GLU A 502 3.28 -21.22 14.96
C GLU A 502 4.75 -20.84 15.19
N ARG A 503 5.51 -20.65 14.12
CA ARG A 503 6.89 -20.16 14.23
C ARG A 503 7.00 -18.81 14.93
N LEU A 504 6.08 -17.87 14.66
CA LEU A 504 6.06 -16.57 15.32
C LEU A 504 5.85 -16.71 16.85
N LEU A 505 4.93 -17.59 17.27
CA LEU A 505 4.65 -17.84 18.69
C LEU A 505 5.83 -18.44 19.47
N HIS A 506 6.76 -19.11 18.79
CA HIS A 506 7.89 -19.80 19.40
C HIS A 506 9.24 -19.08 19.22
N VAL A 507 9.25 -17.83 18.73
CA VAL A 507 10.48 -17.05 18.58
C VAL A 507 11.06 -16.72 19.96
N THR A 508 12.37 -16.93 20.12
CA THR A 508 13.13 -16.64 21.35
C THR A 508 14.03 -15.42 21.21
N LEU A 509 14.55 -14.89 22.32
CA LEU A 509 15.55 -13.82 22.30
C LEU A 509 16.86 -14.28 21.61
N GLU A 510 17.24 -15.53 21.80
CA GLU A 510 18.40 -16.13 21.14
C GLU A 510 18.21 -16.14 19.61
N ASP A 511 17.01 -16.43 19.13
CA ASP A 511 16.69 -16.32 17.70
C ASP A 511 16.84 -14.89 17.21
N LEU A 512 16.33 -13.89 17.93
CA LEU A 512 16.51 -12.49 17.55
C LEU A 512 17.97 -12.09 17.48
N GLN A 513 18.77 -12.48 18.47
CA GLN A 513 20.21 -12.19 18.48
C GLN A 513 20.96 -12.91 17.36
N ARG A 514 20.60 -14.17 17.06
CA ARG A 514 21.19 -14.96 15.97
C ARG A 514 20.92 -14.30 14.61
N VAL A 515 19.66 -14.01 14.29
CA VAL A 515 19.30 -13.40 13.00
C VAL A 515 19.83 -11.96 12.90
N ALA A 516 19.91 -11.22 13.99
CA ALA A 516 20.52 -9.89 14.00
C ALA A 516 22.02 -9.95 13.64
N ARG A 517 22.78 -10.91 14.18
CA ARG A 517 24.19 -11.10 13.79
C ARG A 517 24.31 -11.49 12.32
N GLN A 518 23.58 -12.51 11.90
CA GLN A 518 23.66 -13.08 10.55
C GLN A 518 23.25 -12.11 9.45
N TYR A 519 22.17 -11.36 9.66
CA TYR A 519 21.58 -10.52 8.60
C TYR A 519 21.90 -9.04 8.73
N LEU A 520 22.27 -8.53 9.91
CA LEU A 520 22.45 -7.10 10.13
C LEU A 520 23.90 -6.71 10.49
N ILE A 521 24.69 -7.62 11.08
CA ILE A 521 26.08 -7.35 11.42
C ILE A 521 27.04 -7.86 10.35
N GLU A 522 26.81 -9.07 9.83
CA GLU A 522 27.68 -9.72 8.83
C GLU A 522 27.49 -9.20 7.42
N GLN A 523 26.47 -8.36 7.19
CA GLN A 523 26.15 -7.78 5.88
C GLN A 523 26.29 -6.26 5.88
N THR A 524 26.61 -5.71 4.70
CA THR A 524 26.62 -4.27 4.47
C THR A 524 25.24 -3.83 3.94
N PRO A 525 24.58 -2.83 4.57
CA PRO A 525 23.31 -2.34 4.08
C PRO A 525 23.45 -1.49 2.82
N VAL A 526 22.41 -1.49 1.99
CA VAL A 526 22.18 -0.43 1.00
C VAL A 526 21.41 0.70 1.68
N LYS A 527 21.92 1.92 1.57
CA LYS A 527 21.31 3.12 2.16
C LYS A 527 20.62 3.95 1.09
N ALA A 528 19.46 4.51 1.40
CA ALA A 528 18.76 5.43 0.53
C ALA A 528 18.15 6.59 1.31
N VAL A 529 18.09 7.75 0.67
CA VAL A 529 17.51 8.97 1.26
C VAL A 529 16.59 9.65 0.25
N VAL A 530 15.45 10.12 0.73
CA VAL A 530 14.63 11.11 0.03
C VAL A 530 14.70 12.40 0.83
N ALA A 531 15.15 13.50 0.21
CA ALA A 531 15.55 14.70 0.94
C ALA A 531 15.24 16.00 0.17
N PRO A 532 15.27 17.17 0.84
CA PRO A 532 15.17 18.46 0.19
C PRO A 532 16.43 18.79 -0.64
N PHE A 533 16.26 19.61 -1.68
CA PHE A 533 17.37 20.09 -2.54
C PHE A 533 18.53 20.71 -1.75
N ALA A 534 18.25 21.35 -0.63
CA ALA A 534 19.25 21.98 0.24
C ALA A 534 20.25 20.99 0.88
N LYS A 535 19.94 19.68 0.86
CA LYS A 535 20.79 18.63 1.43
C LYS A 535 21.74 17.97 0.42
N ARG A 536 21.78 18.47 -0.82
CA ARG A 536 22.60 17.89 -1.92
C ARG A 536 24.06 17.68 -1.51
N ASP A 537 24.72 18.74 -1.04
CA ASP A 537 26.17 18.72 -0.74
C ASP A 537 26.48 17.80 0.45
N GLU A 538 25.64 17.82 1.49
CA GLU A 538 25.77 16.92 2.64
C GLU A 538 25.64 15.45 2.24
N LEU A 539 24.67 15.14 1.38
CA LEU A 539 24.46 13.78 0.87
C LEU A 539 25.62 13.30 -0.01
N GLN A 540 26.17 14.17 -0.86
CA GLN A 540 27.37 13.84 -1.65
C GLN A 540 28.58 13.58 -0.76
N GLN A 541 28.79 14.38 0.29
CA GLN A 541 29.87 14.16 1.27
C GLN A 541 29.71 12.83 2.04
N LEU A 542 28.48 12.37 2.23
CA LEU A 542 28.17 11.07 2.85
C LEU A 542 28.24 9.90 1.86
N GLY A 543 28.62 10.14 0.60
CA GLY A 543 28.84 9.12 -0.42
C GLY A 543 27.58 8.65 -1.14
N PHE A 544 26.48 9.45 -1.13
CA PHE A 544 25.29 9.14 -1.89
C PHE A 544 25.38 9.62 -3.34
N THR A 545 24.97 8.78 -4.27
CA THR A 545 24.69 9.16 -5.67
C THR A 545 23.38 9.94 -5.72
N ILE A 546 23.42 11.16 -6.25
CA ILE A 546 22.26 12.05 -6.33
C ILE A 546 21.48 11.80 -7.63
N LYS A 547 20.19 11.58 -7.48
CA LYS A 547 19.23 11.41 -8.61
C LYS A 547 18.25 12.58 -8.66
#